data_4b6bd86eaa881095add42ddf410b78e3
#
_entry.id   4b6bd86eaa881095add42ddf410b78e3
#
_cell.length_a   1.000
_cell.length_b   1.000
_cell.length_c   1.000
_cell.angle_alpha   90.00
_cell.angle_beta   90.00
_cell.angle_gamma   90.00
#
_symmetry.space_group_name_H-M   'P 1'
#
loop_
_entity.id
_entity.type
_entity.pdbx_description
1 polymer ?
#
loop_
_entity_poly.entity_id
_entity_poly.type
_entity_poly.pdbx_seq_one_letter_code
_entity_poly.pdbx_strand_id
1 'polypeptide(L)'
;SVALNVSLDYLLKGEKENFILTLPEGNLTVKTDKGDFKGILGTYHTLFHSTVPKEEKWLQGELELVADAESRCKAEYRLDTGQRDSSGEAIYKCYTGQAIASKRLPVLYIILGNAQMGELCFVELRYRAFHTRDMECRMGLVLTTASGDERLPDIHKMLLFRNQINDETLETMKELLQIVNS
;
A
#
# COMPACT_ATOMS: atom_id res chain seq x y z
N SER A 1 3.31 -31.82 15.84
CA SER A 1 2.07 -31.61 15.09
C SER A 1 2.39 -30.72 13.88
N VAL A 2 2.32 -31.32 12.71
CA VAL A 2 2.45 -30.58 11.45
C VAL A 2 1.17 -29.75 11.31
N ALA A 3 1.28 -28.43 11.42
CA ALA A 3 0.17 -27.55 11.11
C ALA A 3 -0.16 -27.70 9.63
N LEU A 4 -1.40 -28.13 9.32
CA LEU A 4 -1.89 -28.20 7.95
C LEU A 4 -1.97 -26.77 7.41
N ASN A 5 -1.07 -26.41 6.50
CA ASN A 5 -1.01 -25.10 5.84
C ASN A 5 -2.02 -25.06 4.69
N VAL A 6 -3.30 -25.22 5.02
CA VAL A 6 -4.40 -25.21 4.07
C VAL A 6 -5.44 -24.17 4.48
N SER A 7 -6.01 -23.47 3.51
CA SER A 7 -7.04 -22.48 3.76
C SER A 7 -8.35 -23.17 4.20
N LEU A 8 -9.20 -22.43 4.91
CA LEU A 8 -10.54 -22.90 5.28
C LEU A 8 -11.37 -23.25 4.03
N ASP A 9 -11.19 -22.50 2.94
CA ASP A 9 -11.86 -22.76 1.66
C ASP A 9 -11.38 -24.07 1.00
N TYR A 10 -10.10 -24.43 1.15
CA TYR A 10 -9.60 -25.74 0.72
C TYR A 10 -10.26 -26.88 1.50
N LEU A 11 -10.39 -26.73 2.82
CA LEU A 11 -11.01 -27.74 3.67
C LEU A 11 -12.51 -27.90 3.38
N LEU A 12 -13.19 -26.81 3.02
CA LEU A 12 -14.64 -26.80 2.78
C LEU A 12 -15.02 -27.13 1.32
N LYS A 13 -14.17 -26.77 0.35
CA LYS A 13 -14.49 -26.85 -1.08
C LYS A 13 -13.52 -27.72 -1.88
N GLY A 14 -12.43 -28.18 -1.28
CA GLY A 14 -11.39 -28.97 -1.96
C GLY A 14 -10.55 -28.15 -2.95
N GLU A 15 -10.68 -26.83 -2.98
CA GLU A 15 -9.93 -25.96 -3.87
C GLU A 15 -8.62 -25.54 -3.22
N LYS A 16 -7.49 -25.80 -3.87
CA LYS A 16 -6.19 -25.24 -3.51
C LYS A 16 -6.18 -23.76 -3.83
N GLU A 17 -6.57 -22.91 -2.90
CA GLU A 17 -6.12 -21.54 -2.91
C GLU A 17 -4.67 -21.51 -2.41
N ASN A 18 -3.73 -21.30 -3.33
CA ASN A 18 -2.30 -21.21 -2.99
C ASN A 18 -2.00 -19.85 -2.30
N PHE A 19 -2.58 -19.65 -1.13
CA PHE A 19 -2.20 -18.56 -0.27
C PHE A 19 -1.24 -19.13 0.80
N ILE A 20 0.06 -19.01 0.56
CA ILE A 20 1.08 -19.38 1.55
C ILE A 20 1.69 -18.10 2.07
N LEU A 21 1.35 -17.73 3.28
CA LEU A 21 2.07 -16.71 4.02
C LEU A 21 3.28 -17.41 4.67
N THR A 22 4.45 -17.28 4.04
CA THR A 22 5.69 -17.82 4.61
C THR A 22 6.47 -16.66 5.21
N LEU A 23 6.81 -16.74 6.48
CA LEU A 23 7.70 -15.82 7.18
C LEU A 23 9.03 -16.51 7.46
N PRO A 24 9.97 -16.62 6.51
CA PRO A 24 11.30 -17.07 6.82
C PRO A 24 12.15 -15.86 7.20
N GLU A 25 12.67 -15.85 8.41
CA GLU A 25 13.73 -14.94 8.89
C GLU A 25 13.52 -13.46 8.58
N GLY A 26 12.31 -12.94 8.82
CA GLY A 26 11.97 -11.53 8.67
C GLY A 26 11.48 -11.10 7.29
N ASN A 27 11.37 -12.01 6.32
CA ASN A 27 10.78 -11.72 5.02
C ASN A 27 9.39 -12.33 4.90
N LEU A 28 8.41 -11.51 4.57
CA LEU A 28 7.06 -11.94 4.25
C LEU A 28 7.01 -12.35 2.78
N THR A 29 6.82 -13.64 2.50
CA THR A 29 6.58 -14.11 1.13
C THR A 29 5.15 -14.58 0.99
N VAL A 30 4.38 -13.87 0.18
CA VAL A 30 3.01 -14.26 -0.17
C VAL A 30 3.04 -14.89 -1.55
N LYS A 31 2.73 -16.18 -1.66
CA LYS A 31 2.55 -16.84 -2.95
C LYS A 31 1.11 -16.63 -3.40
N THR A 32 0.93 -15.94 -4.49
CA THR A 32 -0.39 -15.73 -5.10
C THR A 32 -0.47 -16.46 -6.42
N ASP A 33 -1.66 -16.91 -6.77
CA ASP A 33 -1.96 -17.30 -8.15
C ASP A 33 -1.70 -16.13 -9.08
N LYS A 34 -1.42 -16.46 -10.36
CA LYS A 34 -1.26 -15.46 -11.42
C LYS A 34 -2.49 -14.56 -11.46
N GLY A 35 -2.39 -13.39 -10.84
CA GLY A 35 -3.43 -12.36 -10.89
C GLY A 35 -3.39 -11.61 -12.22
N ASP A 36 -4.53 -11.13 -12.67
CA ASP A 36 -4.55 -10.14 -13.75
C ASP A 36 -4.30 -8.75 -13.15
N PHE A 37 -3.05 -8.31 -13.20
CA PHE A 37 -2.63 -6.98 -12.76
C PHE A 37 -2.69 -5.94 -13.89
N LYS A 38 -3.32 -6.29 -15.04
CA LYS A 38 -3.42 -5.43 -16.20
C LYS A 38 -4.09 -4.09 -15.83
N GLY A 39 -3.45 -3.00 -16.19
CA GLY A 39 -3.94 -1.65 -15.91
C GLY A 39 -3.68 -1.12 -14.49
N ILE A 40 -3.07 -1.93 -13.59
CA ILE A 40 -2.70 -1.46 -12.25
C ILE A 40 -1.19 -1.39 -12.04
N LEU A 41 -0.39 -2.05 -12.89
CA LEU A 41 1.07 -1.96 -12.83
C LEU A 41 1.55 -0.54 -13.13
N GLY A 42 2.67 -0.16 -12.52
CA GLY A 42 3.36 1.11 -12.71
C GLY A 42 3.55 1.87 -11.40
N THR A 43 4.01 3.10 -11.53
CA THR A 43 4.31 3.98 -10.43
C THR A 43 3.13 4.90 -10.13
N TYR A 44 2.83 5.07 -8.86
CA TYR A 44 1.78 5.93 -8.33
C TYR A 44 2.37 6.88 -7.29
N HIS A 45 2.08 8.15 -7.43
CA HIS A 45 2.23 9.09 -6.33
C HIS A 45 1.10 8.87 -5.33
N THR A 46 1.39 8.99 -4.05
CA THR A 46 0.42 8.79 -2.98
C THR A 46 0.31 10.05 -2.12
N LEU A 47 -0.90 10.33 -1.67
CA LEU A 47 -1.19 11.42 -0.75
C LEU A 47 -2.13 10.94 0.34
N PHE A 48 -1.83 11.27 1.59
CA PHE A 48 -2.69 11.02 2.73
C PHE A 48 -2.45 12.04 3.84
N HIS A 49 -3.42 12.17 4.74
CA HIS A 49 -3.33 13.06 5.88
C HIS A 49 -2.75 12.32 7.08
N SER A 50 -1.73 12.89 7.73
CA SER A 50 -1.17 12.33 8.94
C SER A 50 -2.18 12.39 10.08
N THR A 51 -2.34 11.30 10.82
CA THR A 51 -3.18 11.23 12.03
C THR A 51 -2.39 11.50 13.30
N VAL A 52 -1.09 11.81 13.21
CA VAL A 52 -0.29 12.15 14.39
C VAL A 52 -0.91 13.36 15.08
N PRO A 53 -1.36 13.23 16.35
CA PRO A 53 -1.98 14.34 17.08
C PRO A 53 -1.07 15.57 17.08
N LYS A 54 -1.63 16.73 16.78
CA LYS A 54 -0.98 18.05 16.73
C LYS A 54 -0.23 18.43 15.46
N GLU A 55 -0.11 17.55 14.46
CA GLU A 55 0.46 17.90 13.17
C GLU A 55 -0.56 17.64 12.05
N GLU A 56 -1.30 18.65 11.63
CA GLU A 56 -2.03 18.60 10.36
C GLU A 56 -1.03 18.61 9.22
N LYS A 57 -0.58 17.43 8.83
CA LYS A 57 0.46 17.28 7.84
C LYS A 57 0.00 16.34 6.72
N TRP A 58 0.18 16.82 5.49
CA TRP A 58 -0.01 16.01 4.30
C TRP A 58 1.29 15.26 4.00
N LEU A 59 1.20 13.95 3.95
CA LEU A 59 2.33 13.08 3.65
C LEU A 59 2.20 12.56 2.23
N GLN A 60 3.34 12.47 1.57
CA GLN A 60 3.46 12.02 0.19
C GLN A 60 4.35 10.78 0.13
N GLY A 61 4.14 9.98 -0.89
CA GLY A 61 4.96 8.81 -1.15
C GLY A 61 4.85 8.37 -2.59
N GLU A 62 5.55 7.28 -2.88
CA GLU A 62 5.55 6.64 -4.18
C GLU A 62 5.37 5.14 -4.01
N LEU A 63 4.35 4.58 -4.68
CA LEU A 63 4.08 3.15 -4.73
C LEU A 63 4.36 2.65 -6.13
N GLU A 64 5.30 1.72 -6.27
CA GLU A 64 5.60 1.03 -7.51
C GLU A 64 5.05 -0.40 -7.49
N LEU A 65 4.35 -0.78 -8.56
CA LEU A 65 3.82 -2.11 -8.78
C LEU A 65 4.40 -2.70 -10.06
N VAL A 66 5.17 -3.78 -9.93
CA VAL A 66 5.88 -4.41 -11.05
C VAL A 66 5.59 -5.90 -11.12
N ALA A 67 5.25 -6.41 -12.30
CA ALA A 67 5.14 -7.84 -12.52
C ALA A 67 6.54 -8.49 -12.55
N ASP A 68 6.72 -9.58 -11.81
CA ASP A 68 7.93 -10.39 -11.91
C ASP A 68 7.82 -11.44 -13.04
N ALA A 69 8.91 -12.19 -13.27
CA ALA A 69 8.96 -13.25 -14.28
C ALA A 69 7.93 -14.37 -14.09
N GLU A 70 7.41 -14.54 -12.86
CA GLU A 70 6.39 -15.54 -12.52
C GLU A 70 4.97 -14.97 -12.56
N SER A 71 4.80 -13.76 -13.08
CA SER A 71 3.54 -13.01 -13.14
C SER A 71 2.94 -12.70 -11.76
N ARG A 72 3.78 -12.62 -10.73
CA ARG A 72 3.42 -12.07 -9.43
C ARG A 72 3.62 -10.56 -9.47
N CYS A 73 2.90 -9.84 -8.65
CA CYS A 73 3.06 -8.39 -8.53
C CYS A 73 3.93 -8.05 -7.31
N LYS A 74 5.14 -7.58 -7.56
CA LYS A 74 5.98 -6.98 -6.53
C LYS A 74 5.53 -5.55 -6.27
N ALA A 75 5.69 -5.11 -5.04
CA ALA A 75 5.36 -3.77 -4.61
C ALA A 75 6.52 -3.16 -3.84
N GLU A 76 6.84 -1.91 -4.16
CA GLU A 76 7.77 -1.08 -3.41
C GLU A 76 7.05 0.21 -3.02
N TYR A 77 7.14 0.60 -1.75
CA TYR A 77 6.51 1.81 -1.25
C TYR A 77 7.54 2.68 -0.52
N ARG A 78 7.73 3.88 -1.02
CA ARG A 78 8.61 4.89 -0.45
C ARG A 78 7.77 6.02 0.10
N LEU A 79 7.75 6.18 1.41
CA LEU A 79 6.97 7.17 2.14
C LEU A 79 7.89 8.30 2.63
N ASP A 80 7.60 9.55 2.26
CA ASP A 80 8.20 10.71 2.89
C ASP A 80 7.60 10.87 4.30
N THR A 81 8.43 10.76 5.33
CA THR A 81 8.00 10.90 6.72
C THR A 81 7.68 12.36 7.10
N GLY A 82 7.98 13.28 6.20
CA GLY A 82 7.95 14.72 6.48
C GLY A 82 9.03 15.21 7.43
N GLN A 83 9.89 14.32 7.89
CA GLN A 83 11.08 14.65 8.67
C GLN A 83 12.27 14.95 7.75
N ARG A 84 13.22 15.70 8.27
CA ARG A 84 14.48 16.00 7.59
C ARG A 84 15.64 15.60 8.49
N ASP A 85 16.71 15.13 7.89
CA ASP A 85 17.94 14.83 8.62
C ASP A 85 18.74 16.12 8.95
N SER A 86 19.91 15.97 9.56
CA SER A 86 20.78 17.08 9.93
C SER A 86 21.33 17.89 8.73
N SER A 87 21.28 17.32 7.52
CA SER A 87 21.66 18.00 6.26
C SER A 87 20.48 18.66 5.56
N GLY A 88 19.24 18.48 6.09
CA GLY A 88 18.00 18.98 5.49
C GLY A 88 17.38 18.04 4.47
N GLU A 89 17.97 16.85 4.24
CA GLU A 89 17.46 15.84 3.33
C GLU A 89 16.21 15.13 3.90
N ALA A 90 15.29 14.77 3.01
CA ALA A 90 14.07 14.08 3.40
C ALA A 90 14.36 12.66 3.91
N ILE A 91 13.75 12.32 5.05
CA ILE A 91 13.82 10.97 5.61
C ILE A 91 12.66 10.15 5.06
N TYR A 92 12.98 9.04 4.42
CA TYR A 92 12.00 8.12 3.83
C TYR A 92 11.91 6.81 4.61
N LYS A 93 10.68 6.27 4.70
CA LYS A 93 10.46 4.87 5.02
C LYS A 93 10.29 4.09 3.72
N CYS A 94 11.09 3.04 3.55
CA CYS A 94 11.04 2.19 2.37
C CYS A 94 10.52 0.80 2.75
N TYR A 95 9.47 0.37 2.07
CA TYR A 95 8.84 -0.92 2.27
C TYR A 95 8.87 -1.72 0.97
N THR A 96 9.07 -3.02 1.08
CA THR A 96 9.03 -3.94 -0.06
C THR A 96 8.10 -5.11 0.23
N GLY A 97 7.47 -5.64 -0.81
CA GLY A 97 6.59 -6.77 -0.64
C GLY A 97 5.85 -7.19 -1.90
N GLN A 98 4.62 -7.64 -1.73
CA GLN A 98 3.84 -8.21 -2.83
C GLN A 98 2.39 -7.75 -2.79
N ALA A 99 1.79 -7.69 -3.98
CA ALA A 99 0.39 -7.40 -4.16
C ALA A 99 -0.40 -8.66 -4.55
N ILE A 100 -1.60 -8.77 -4.00
CA ILE A 100 -2.53 -9.89 -4.17
C ILE A 100 -3.81 -9.34 -4.77
N ALA A 101 -4.18 -9.82 -5.96
CA ALA A 101 -5.45 -9.48 -6.57
C ALA A 101 -6.58 -10.32 -5.98
N SER A 102 -7.65 -9.69 -5.52
CA SER A 102 -8.85 -10.42 -5.14
C SER A 102 -9.56 -10.98 -6.37
N LYS A 103 -9.95 -12.25 -6.34
CA LYS A 103 -10.74 -12.87 -7.42
C LYS A 103 -12.21 -12.45 -7.42
N ARG A 104 -12.72 -11.99 -6.29
CA ARG A 104 -14.14 -11.69 -6.08
C ARG A 104 -14.44 -10.21 -5.94
N LEU A 105 -13.51 -9.45 -5.42
CA LEU A 105 -13.65 -8.03 -5.15
C LEU A 105 -12.75 -7.23 -6.09
N PRO A 106 -13.15 -6.03 -6.49
CA PRO A 106 -12.32 -5.15 -7.32
C PRO A 106 -11.25 -4.44 -6.46
N VAL A 107 -10.47 -5.22 -5.70
CA VAL A 107 -9.44 -4.73 -4.78
C VAL A 107 -8.14 -5.50 -4.94
N LEU A 108 -7.05 -4.79 -4.69
CA LEU A 108 -5.70 -5.29 -4.56
C LEU A 108 -5.28 -5.16 -3.09
N TYR A 109 -4.78 -6.23 -2.52
CA TYR A 109 -4.16 -6.22 -1.20
C TYR A 109 -2.65 -6.21 -1.37
N ILE A 110 -1.96 -5.29 -0.72
CA ILE A 110 -0.51 -5.15 -0.79
C ILE A 110 0.03 -5.32 0.63
N ILE A 111 0.94 -6.28 0.79
CA ILE A 111 1.59 -6.57 2.06
C ILE A 111 3.06 -6.21 1.91
N LEU A 112 3.53 -5.29 2.72
CA LEU A 112 4.84 -4.69 2.63
C LEU A 112 5.56 -4.79 3.98
N GLY A 113 6.87 -5.00 3.94
CA GLY A 113 7.72 -5.01 5.11
C GLY A 113 8.88 -4.01 4.99
N ASN A 114 9.20 -3.35 6.10
CA ASN A 114 10.43 -2.60 6.25
C ASN A 114 11.36 -3.40 7.18
N ALA A 115 12.35 -4.10 6.59
CA ALA A 115 13.24 -4.98 7.34
C ALA A 115 14.14 -4.22 8.33
N GLN A 116 14.50 -2.96 8.03
CA GLN A 116 15.36 -2.15 8.91
C GLN A 116 14.64 -1.75 10.19
N MET A 117 13.34 -1.49 10.11
CA MET A 117 12.54 -1.02 11.23
C MET A 117 11.71 -2.13 11.88
N GLY A 118 11.63 -3.31 11.25
CA GLY A 118 10.76 -4.41 11.70
C GLY A 118 9.27 -4.07 11.57
N GLU A 119 8.90 -3.21 10.64
CA GLU A 119 7.54 -2.72 10.46
C GLU A 119 6.84 -3.45 9.31
N LEU A 120 5.53 -3.66 9.46
CA LEU A 120 4.64 -4.08 8.38
C LEU A 120 3.75 -2.90 7.95
N CYS A 121 3.47 -2.86 6.66
CA CYS A 121 2.51 -1.95 6.07
C CYS A 121 1.54 -2.76 5.21
N PHE A 122 0.26 -2.53 5.39
CA PHE A 122 -0.79 -3.17 4.62
C PHE A 122 -1.56 -2.11 3.85
N VAL A 123 -1.73 -2.33 2.53
CA VAL A 123 -2.50 -1.42 1.69
C VAL A 123 -3.62 -2.20 1.02
N GLU A 124 -4.85 -1.71 1.14
CA GLU A 124 -5.97 -2.11 0.31
C GLU A 124 -6.20 -1.05 -0.76
N LEU A 125 -6.12 -1.42 -2.02
CA LEU A 125 -6.27 -0.52 -3.15
C LEU A 125 -7.44 -0.96 -4.04
N ARG A 126 -8.36 -0.04 -4.35
CA ARG A 126 -9.42 -0.30 -5.31
C ARG A 126 -8.88 -0.35 -6.74
N TYR A 127 -9.27 -1.39 -7.49
CA TYR A 127 -8.96 -1.49 -8.93
C TYR A 127 -9.63 -0.38 -9.73
N ARG A 128 -10.87 -0.03 -9.38
CA ARG A 128 -11.64 0.96 -10.12
C ARG A 128 -11.08 2.35 -9.85
N ALA A 129 -10.51 2.93 -10.89
CA ALA A 129 -10.14 4.33 -10.89
C ALA A 129 -11.38 5.23 -10.95
N PHE A 130 -11.26 6.43 -10.45
CA PHE A 130 -12.18 7.52 -10.72
C PHE A 130 -11.39 8.68 -11.35
N HIS A 131 -12.07 9.57 -12.01
CA HIS A 131 -11.45 10.71 -12.65
C HIS A 131 -11.89 12.00 -11.95
N THR A 132 -10.93 12.86 -11.72
CA THR A 132 -11.18 14.21 -11.25
C THR A 132 -10.28 15.17 -12.02
N ARG A 133 -10.85 16.22 -12.60
CA ARG A 133 -10.13 17.21 -13.42
C ARG A 133 -9.14 16.56 -14.40
N ASP A 134 -9.61 15.57 -15.18
CA ASP A 134 -8.84 14.81 -16.19
C ASP A 134 -7.70 13.93 -15.62
N MET A 135 -7.67 13.72 -14.33
CA MET A 135 -6.69 12.87 -13.70
C MET A 135 -7.30 11.55 -13.21
N GLU A 136 -6.64 10.44 -13.54
CA GLU A 136 -6.99 9.12 -13.02
C GLU A 136 -6.49 8.97 -11.58
N CYS A 137 -7.43 8.77 -10.67
CA CYS A 137 -7.16 8.57 -9.25
C CYS A 137 -7.66 7.21 -8.79
N ARG A 138 -7.00 6.65 -7.79
CA ARG A 138 -7.46 5.47 -7.06
C ARG A 138 -7.50 5.77 -5.57
N MET A 139 -8.42 5.13 -4.88
CA MET A 139 -8.52 5.25 -3.44
C MET A 139 -7.98 3.98 -2.80
N GLY A 140 -7.19 4.13 -1.77
CA GLY A 140 -6.68 3.06 -0.93
C GLY A 140 -6.86 3.35 0.54
N LEU A 141 -6.68 2.29 1.33
CA LEU A 141 -6.54 2.35 2.77
C LEU A 141 -5.15 1.82 3.12
N VAL A 142 -4.41 2.51 3.96
CA VAL A 142 -3.10 2.06 4.43
C VAL A 142 -3.13 1.90 5.95
N LEU A 143 -2.70 0.73 6.42
CA LEU A 143 -2.41 0.44 7.81
C LEU A 143 -0.89 0.36 7.97
N THR A 144 -0.33 1.17 8.82
CA THR A 144 1.11 1.25 9.07
C THR A 144 1.41 1.60 10.53
N THR A 145 2.67 1.84 10.83
CA THR A 145 3.12 2.32 12.13
C THR A 145 3.47 3.81 12.02
N ALA A 146 2.90 4.63 12.87
CA ALA A 146 3.19 6.06 12.93
C ALA A 146 4.69 6.33 13.11
N SER A 147 5.17 7.45 12.55
CA SER A 147 6.59 7.83 12.60
C SER A 147 7.00 8.56 13.89
N GLY A 148 6.12 8.63 14.88
CA GLY A 148 6.42 9.24 16.19
C GLY A 148 7.19 8.30 17.13
N ASP A 149 7.63 8.84 18.25
CA ASP A 149 8.37 8.10 19.30
C ASP A 149 7.57 6.91 19.85
N GLU A 150 6.25 7.03 19.92
CA GLU A 150 5.36 5.99 20.43
C GLU A 150 5.06 4.86 19.43
N ARG A 151 5.37 5.06 18.16
CA ARG A 151 5.16 4.07 17.07
C ARG A 151 3.81 3.35 17.12
N LEU A 152 2.74 4.11 17.32
CA LEU A 152 1.38 3.57 17.39
C LEU A 152 0.91 3.08 16.02
N PRO A 153 0.04 2.04 15.99
CA PRO A 153 -0.65 1.64 14.76
C PRO A 153 -1.49 2.80 14.22
N ASP A 154 -1.45 2.99 12.92
CA ASP A 154 -2.12 4.10 12.27
C ASP A 154 -2.81 3.67 10.97
N ILE A 155 -3.98 4.23 10.68
CA ILE A 155 -4.79 3.92 9.52
C ILE A 155 -5.12 5.21 8.79
N HIS A 156 -4.79 5.24 7.49
CA HIS A 156 -5.06 6.39 6.65
C HIS A 156 -5.86 6.01 5.41
N LYS A 157 -6.74 6.89 4.98
CA LYS A 157 -7.20 6.88 3.58
C LYS A 157 -6.13 7.52 2.72
N MET A 158 -5.89 6.94 1.56
CA MET A 158 -4.83 7.33 0.65
C MET A 158 -5.37 7.50 -0.75
N LEU A 159 -4.98 8.58 -1.41
CA LEU A 159 -5.16 8.75 -2.85
C LEU A 159 -3.88 8.35 -3.58
N LEU A 160 -4.08 7.69 -4.73
CA LEU A 160 -3.03 7.29 -5.64
C LEU A 160 -3.34 7.85 -7.02
N PHE A 161 -2.33 8.37 -7.69
CA PHE A 161 -2.43 8.95 -9.04
C PHE A 161 -1.11 8.78 -9.78
N ARG A 162 -1.17 8.74 -11.12
CA ARG A 162 0.02 8.46 -11.94
C ARG A 162 0.77 9.71 -12.40
N ASN A 163 0.09 10.82 -12.51
CA ASN A 163 0.67 12.05 -13.03
C ASN A 163 1.39 12.81 -11.93
N GLN A 164 2.44 13.55 -12.27
CA GLN A 164 3.04 14.48 -11.31
C GLN A 164 2.00 15.51 -10.87
N ILE A 165 2.00 15.80 -9.59
CA ILE A 165 1.12 16.80 -9.01
C ILE A 165 1.74 18.18 -9.20
N ASN A 166 0.93 19.12 -9.69
CA ASN A 166 1.15 20.55 -9.50
C ASN A 166 0.38 21.03 -8.25
N ASP A 167 0.66 22.23 -7.79
CA ASP A 167 0.06 22.77 -6.56
C ASP A 167 -1.48 22.81 -6.61
N GLU A 168 -2.06 23.16 -7.76
CA GLU A 168 -3.51 23.18 -7.95
C GLU A 168 -4.15 21.80 -7.83
N THR A 169 -3.50 20.81 -8.38
CA THR A 169 -3.92 19.41 -8.30
C THR A 169 -3.82 18.90 -6.86
N LEU A 170 -2.77 19.28 -6.16
CA LEU A 170 -2.55 18.89 -4.77
C LEU A 170 -3.69 19.40 -3.87
N GLU A 171 -4.10 20.65 -4.01
CA GLU A 171 -5.20 21.21 -3.23
C GLU A 171 -6.53 20.46 -3.52
N THR A 172 -6.80 20.16 -4.77
CA THR A 172 -7.99 19.34 -5.14
C THR A 172 -7.96 17.95 -4.49
N MET A 173 -6.78 17.32 -4.40
CA MET A 173 -6.62 16.01 -3.76
C MET A 173 -6.83 16.09 -2.26
N LYS A 174 -6.35 17.14 -1.61
CA LYS A 174 -6.60 17.39 -0.19
C LYS A 174 -8.08 17.53 0.12
N GLU A 175 -8.81 18.32 -0.69
CA GLU A 175 -10.26 18.46 -0.58
C GLU A 175 -11.00 17.12 -0.70
N LEU A 176 -10.62 16.30 -1.68
CA LEU A 176 -11.22 14.97 -1.85
C LEU A 176 -11.00 14.06 -0.64
N LEU A 177 -9.82 14.07 -0.05
CA LEU A 177 -9.54 13.28 1.15
C LEU A 177 -10.31 13.79 2.37
N GLN A 178 -10.54 15.09 2.50
CA GLN A 178 -11.33 15.67 3.58
C GLN A 178 -12.81 15.28 3.47
N ILE A 179 -13.41 15.39 2.29
CA ILE A 179 -14.82 15.00 2.05
C ILE A 179 -15.06 13.52 2.39
N VAL A 180 -14.09 12.67 2.13
CA VAL A 180 -14.20 11.23 2.39
C VAL A 180 -13.98 10.90 3.89
N ASN A 181 -13.46 11.83 4.69
CA ASN A 181 -13.25 11.69 6.12
C ASN A 181 -14.40 12.25 6.98
N SER A 182 -15.35 12.95 6.37
CA SER A 182 -16.60 13.43 6.99
C SER A 182 -17.71 12.39 6.81
#